data_441ac46d0e2680c73f1352a007d06db6
#
_entry.id   441ac46d0e2680c73f1352a007d06db6
#
_cell.length_a   1.000
_cell.length_b   1.000
_cell.length_c   1.000
_cell.angle_alpha   90.00
_cell.angle_beta   90.00
_cell.angle_gamma   90.00
#
_symmetry.space_group_name_H-M   'P 1'
#
loop_
_entity.id
_entity.type
_entity.pdbx_description
1 polymer ?
#
loop_
_entity_poly.entity_id
_entity_poly.type
_entity_poly.pdbx_seq_one_letter_code
_entity_poly.pdbx_strand_id
1 'polypeptide(L)'
;MTIEPARDVRGVTAEERAWFVAGVLLIAASLVTAFSVMRQWSLCGASPTSSECVALQQTMNMLPIQADTMALRVPWAATLAALGLTLATCAWIAFLLLHPLGRGIKIAGAIVAVPLLIMSIGGWFGVWFVEGWVAYGGAWIILGTMSEFLAIGFLVYATMSRDAVNLSTTQRLVVLIFGVTAFGTMHQSAEFILFALFDQESQAVPRYLGLGTAVTLGLTGAAVIWLTLRARKKPRRHEVSILG
;
A
#
# COMPACT_ATOMS: atom_id res chain seq x y z
N MET A 1 39.46 16.91 7.80
CA MET A 1 38.70 17.93 7.04
C MET A 1 37.40 17.22 6.63
N THR A 2 36.37 17.27 7.47
CA THR A 2 35.09 16.64 7.24
C THR A 2 34.28 17.61 6.37
N ILE A 3 34.03 17.21 5.12
CA ILE A 3 33.17 17.94 4.21
C ILE A 3 31.74 17.79 4.75
N GLU A 4 31.21 18.84 5.38
CA GLU A 4 29.79 18.90 5.73
C GLU A 4 28.99 18.77 4.42
N PRO A 5 28.03 17.82 4.33
CA PRO A 5 27.21 17.72 3.14
C PRO A 5 26.42 19.05 2.99
N ALA A 6 26.57 19.67 1.83
CA ALA A 6 25.93 20.92 1.49
C ALA A 6 24.42 20.86 1.86
N ARG A 7 24.02 21.68 2.81
CA ARG A 7 22.58 21.91 3.12
C ARG A 7 21.97 22.55 1.89
N ASP A 8 21.11 21.78 1.22
CA ASP A 8 20.24 22.38 0.20
C ASP A 8 19.46 23.54 0.85
N VAL A 9 19.31 24.63 0.14
CA VAL A 9 18.74 25.94 0.58
C VAL A 9 17.35 25.82 1.25
N ARG A 10 16.70 24.64 1.20
CA ARG A 10 15.40 24.33 1.82
C ARG A 10 15.46 23.47 3.08
N GLY A 11 16.63 23.06 3.55
CA GLY A 11 16.80 22.35 4.83
C GLY A 11 16.21 20.93 4.91
N VAL A 12 15.70 20.36 3.80
CA VAL A 12 15.12 19.01 3.73
C VAL A 12 16.14 18.03 3.17
N THR A 13 16.48 16.96 3.92
CA THR A 13 17.39 15.94 3.45
C THR A 13 16.76 15.05 2.37
N ALA A 14 17.56 14.39 1.53
CA ALA A 14 17.06 13.42 0.54
C ALA A 14 16.27 12.29 1.21
N GLU A 15 16.72 11.83 2.38
CA GLU A 15 16.02 10.83 3.18
C GLU A 15 14.62 11.30 3.58
N GLU A 16 14.50 12.51 4.12
CA GLU A 16 13.20 13.06 4.53
C GLU A 16 12.24 13.23 3.34
N ARG A 17 12.77 13.65 2.18
CA ARG A 17 11.98 13.74 0.95
C ARG A 17 11.43 12.38 0.53
N ALA A 18 12.24 11.32 0.60
CA ALA A 18 11.82 9.98 0.25
C ALA A 18 10.62 9.52 1.11
N TRP A 19 10.72 9.70 2.43
CA TRP A 19 9.65 9.36 3.36
C TRP A 19 8.40 10.21 3.16
N PHE A 20 8.57 11.50 2.93
CA PHE A 20 7.43 12.39 2.73
C PHE A 20 6.68 12.07 1.44
N VAL A 21 7.38 11.87 0.33
CA VAL A 21 6.78 11.49 -0.96
C VAL A 21 6.05 10.15 -0.84
N ALA A 22 6.68 9.14 -0.23
CA ALA A 22 6.03 7.85 -0.02
C ALA A 22 4.76 7.97 0.82
N GLY A 23 4.80 8.73 1.92
CA GLY A 23 3.63 8.94 2.77
C GLY A 23 2.49 9.68 2.05
N VAL A 24 2.79 10.71 1.27
CA VAL A 24 1.79 11.44 0.46
C VAL A 24 1.15 10.52 -0.58
N LEU A 25 1.93 9.70 -1.27
CA LEU A 25 1.41 8.75 -2.26
C LEU A 25 0.51 7.69 -1.61
N LEU A 26 0.83 7.21 -0.40
CA LEU A 26 -0.05 6.30 0.34
C LEU A 26 -1.37 6.97 0.75
N ILE A 27 -1.34 8.24 1.19
CA ILE A 27 -2.56 8.98 1.49
C ILE A 27 -3.41 9.17 0.23
N ALA A 28 -2.79 9.51 -0.90
CA ALA A 28 -3.49 9.61 -2.18
C ALA A 28 -4.09 8.26 -2.59
N ALA A 29 -3.34 7.16 -2.45
CA ALA A 29 -3.83 5.80 -2.67
C ALA A 29 -5.05 5.48 -1.78
N SER A 30 -4.99 5.86 -0.50
CA SER A 30 -6.11 5.69 0.44
C SER A 30 -7.37 6.39 -0.03
N LEU A 31 -7.28 7.66 -0.39
CA LEU A 31 -8.44 8.45 -0.83
C LEU A 31 -9.07 7.86 -2.09
N VAL A 32 -8.23 7.50 -3.06
CA VAL A 32 -8.71 6.90 -4.32
C VAL A 32 -9.34 5.53 -4.07
N THR A 33 -8.72 4.69 -3.23
CA THR A 33 -9.27 3.37 -2.87
C THR A 33 -10.58 3.51 -2.10
N ALA A 34 -10.67 4.42 -1.13
CA ALA A 34 -11.91 4.68 -0.39
C ALA A 34 -13.04 5.10 -1.35
N PHE A 35 -12.75 6.00 -2.29
CA PHE A 35 -13.74 6.42 -3.27
C PHE A 35 -14.14 5.29 -4.22
N SER A 36 -13.21 4.41 -4.61
CA SER A 36 -13.50 3.18 -5.36
C SER A 36 -14.48 2.30 -4.61
N VAL A 37 -14.21 2.02 -3.33
CA VAL A 37 -15.07 1.18 -2.48
C VAL A 37 -16.46 1.81 -2.34
N MET A 38 -16.56 3.10 -2.07
CA MET A 38 -17.85 3.79 -1.96
C MET A 38 -18.64 3.71 -3.25
N ARG A 39 -18.00 3.88 -4.40
CA ARG A 39 -18.65 3.75 -5.72
C ARG A 39 -19.10 2.32 -5.99
N GLN A 40 -18.28 1.33 -5.64
CA GLN A 40 -18.59 -0.08 -5.76
C GLN A 40 -19.86 -0.45 -4.98
N TRP A 41 -19.98 0.01 -3.73
CA TRP A 41 -21.11 -0.28 -2.87
C TRP A 41 -22.32 0.63 -3.13
N SER A 42 -22.22 1.63 -3.99
CA SER A 42 -23.32 2.53 -4.33
C SER A 42 -24.53 1.79 -4.95
N LEU A 43 -24.31 0.64 -5.60
CA LEU A 43 -25.39 -0.21 -6.14
C LEU A 43 -26.23 -0.88 -5.05
N CYS A 44 -25.66 -1.09 -3.86
CA CYS A 44 -26.39 -1.70 -2.75
C CYS A 44 -27.38 -0.73 -2.09
N GLY A 45 -27.20 0.59 -2.26
CA GLY A 45 -28.09 1.61 -1.72
C GLY A 45 -28.36 1.42 -0.22
N ALA A 46 -29.61 1.59 0.17
CA ALA A 46 -30.07 1.37 1.55
C ALA A 46 -30.45 -0.09 1.84
N SER A 47 -30.59 -0.94 0.82
CA SER A 47 -31.02 -2.34 0.98
C SER A 47 -29.96 -3.33 0.53
N PRO A 48 -29.34 -4.08 1.46
CA PRO A 48 -28.35 -5.11 1.15
C PRO A 48 -28.96 -6.33 0.47
N THR A 49 -30.29 -6.49 0.55
CA THR A 49 -31.04 -7.61 0.00
C THR A 49 -31.63 -7.31 -1.36
N SER A 50 -31.35 -6.13 -1.96
CA SER A 50 -31.74 -5.84 -3.32
C SER A 50 -31.13 -6.85 -4.30
N SER A 51 -31.86 -7.22 -5.35
CA SER A 51 -31.36 -8.15 -6.37
C SER A 51 -30.05 -7.70 -7.01
N GLU A 52 -29.87 -6.37 -7.15
CA GLU A 52 -28.66 -5.77 -7.68
C GLU A 52 -27.47 -5.91 -6.71
N CYS A 53 -27.70 -5.69 -5.42
CA CYS A 53 -26.68 -5.86 -4.40
C CYS A 53 -26.27 -7.33 -4.24
N VAL A 54 -27.25 -8.24 -4.21
CA VAL A 54 -26.98 -9.70 -4.16
C VAL A 54 -26.19 -10.14 -5.39
N ALA A 55 -26.56 -9.67 -6.58
CA ALA A 55 -25.81 -9.96 -7.80
C ALA A 55 -24.38 -9.39 -7.77
N LEU A 56 -24.20 -8.20 -7.20
CA LEU A 56 -22.88 -7.62 -6.98
C LEU A 56 -22.06 -8.47 -6.01
N GLN A 57 -22.64 -8.85 -4.87
CA GLN A 57 -21.96 -9.69 -3.86
C GLN A 57 -21.55 -11.05 -4.42
N GLN A 58 -22.37 -11.68 -5.23
CA GLN A 58 -22.08 -12.98 -5.88
C GLN A 58 -20.94 -12.89 -6.90
N THR A 59 -20.75 -11.72 -7.49
CA THR A 59 -19.69 -11.48 -8.48
C THR A 59 -18.42 -10.87 -7.88
N MET A 60 -18.46 -10.46 -6.61
CA MET A 60 -17.29 -10.01 -5.87
C MET A 60 -16.49 -11.21 -5.36
N ASN A 61 -15.33 -11.44 -5.92
CA ASN A 61 -14.30 -12.17 -5.18
C ASN A 61 -13.69 -11.23 -4.13
N MET A 62 -12.95 -11.76 -3.17
CA MET A 62 -12.34 -11.03 -2.05
C MET A 62 -11.41 -9.86 -2.45
N LEU A 63 -11.35 -9.50 -3.71
CA LEU A 63 -10.41 -8.52 -4.24
C LEU A 63 -11.16 -7.26 -4.67
N PRO A 64 -10.69 -6.06 -4.28
CA PRO A 64 -11.31 -4.80 -4.71
C PRO A 64 -11.20 -4.56 -6.22
N ILE A 65 -10.45 -5.40 -6.94
CA ILE A 65 -10.24 -5.31 -8.38
C ILE A 65 -10.84 -6.54 -9.05
N GLN A 66 -12.14 -6.53 -9.27
CA GLN A 66 -12.77 -7.43 -10.22
C GLN A 66 -13.14 -6.69 -11.48
N ALA A 67 -12.36 -6.97 -12.51
CA ALA A 67 -12.49 -6.31 -13.79
C ALA A 67 -13.80 -6.65 -14.52
N ASP A 68 -14.21 -7.92 -14.47
CA ASP A 68 -15.22 -8.42 -15.41
C ASP A 68 -16.62 -7.91 -15.18
N THR A 69 -17.05 -7.81 -13.95
CA THR A 69 -18.44 -7.45 -13.64
C THR A 69 -18.57 -6.04 -13.10
N MET A 70 -17.53 -5.54 -12.43
CA MET A 70 -17.54 -4.21 -11.86
C MET A 70 -17.41 -3.09 -12.91
N ALA A 71 -16.54 -3.26 -13.91
CA ALA A 71 -16.36 -2.27 -14.96
C ALA A 71 -17.65 -2.02 -15.74
N LEU A 72 -18.50 -3.05 -15.91
CA LEU A 72 -19.78 -2.94 -16.58
C LEU A 72 -20.88 -2.38 -15.69
N ARG A 73 -20.87 -2.69 -14.38
CA ARG A 73 -21.94 -2.32 -13.44
C ARG A 73 -21.66 -1.06 -12.64
N VAL A 74 -20.39 -0.80 -12.31
CA VAL A 74 -19.97 0.37 -11.54
C VAL A 74 -18.81 1.06 -12.27
N PRO A 75 -19.13 1.89 -13.28
CA PRO A 75 -18.10 2.64 -14.00
C PRO A 75 -17.17 3.38 -13.02
N TRP A 76 -15.90 3.40 -13.32
CA TRP A 76 -14.82 4.04 -12.54
C TRP A 76 -14.37 3.32 -11.26
N ALA A 77 -15.14 2.41 -10.65
CA ALA A 77 -14.71 1.74 -9.44
C ALA A 77 -13.45 0.91 -9.68
N ALA A 78 -13.40 0.08 -10.72
CA ALA A 78 -12.23 -0.71 -11.08
C ALA A 78 -11.03 0.18 -11.46
N THR A 79 -11.26 1.25 -12.22
CA THR A 79 -10.21 2.24 -12.59
C THR A 79 -9.60 2.89 -11.36
N LEU A 80 -10.45 3.30 -10.41
CA LEU A 80 -9.99 3.91 -9.16
C LEU A 80 -9.23 2.90 -8.29
N ALA A 81 -9.67 1.65 -8.23
CA ALA A 81 -8.95 0.60 -7.51
C ALA A 81 -7.55 0.35 -8.12
N ALA A 82 -7.46 0.23 -9.45
CA ALA A 82 -6.20 0.11 -10.17
C ALA A 82 -5.27 1.32 -9.92
N LEU A 83 -5.83 2.54 -9.92
CA LEU A 83 -5.09 3.75 -9.60
C LEU A 83 -4.59 3.75 -8.15
N GLY A 84 -5.41 3.32 -7.19
CA GLY A 84 -5.02 3.21 -5.78
C GLY A 84 -3.82 2.28 -5.59
N LEU A 85 -3.87 1.09 -6.21
CA LEU A 85 -2.76 0.15 -6.19
C LEU A 85 -1.51 0.71 -6.87
N THR A 86 -1.68 1.39 -8.01
CA THR A 86 -0.56 2.04 -8.72
C THR A 86 0.11 3.09 -7.84
N LEU A 87 -0.65 3.93 -7.14
CA LEU A 87 -0.11 4.92 -6.22
C LEU A 87 0.63 4.29 -5.05
N ALA A 88 0.12 3.19 -4.47
CA ALA A 88 0.82 2.46 -3.41
C ALA A 88 2.13 1.84 -3.93
N THR A 89 2.12 1.26 -5.14
CA THR A 89 3.33 0.75 -5.81
C THR A 89 4.34 1.88 -6.08
N CYS A 90 3.87 3.02 -6.56
CA CYS A 90 4.70 4.21 -6.76
C CYS A 90 5.29 4.74 -5.45
N ALA A 91 4.57 4.64 -4.33
CA ALA A 91 5.11 5.02 -3.01
C ALA A 91 6.35 4.19 -2.66
N TRP A 92 6.29 2.88 -2.89
CA TRP A 92 7.42 1.98 -2.67
C TRP A 92 8.60 2.30 -3.59
N ILE A 93 8.35 2.44 -4.89
CA ILE A 93 9.37 2.74 -5.88
C ILE A 93 10.02 4.11 -5.60
N ALA A 94 9.23 5.14 -5.32
CA ALA A 94 9.73 6.47 -4.98
C ALA A 94 10.61 6.42 -3.73
N PHE A 95 10.22 5.66 -2.70
CA PHE A 95 11.05 5.43 -1.53
C PHE A 95 12.40 4.81 -1.90
N LEU A 96 12.42 3.73 -2.68
CA LEU A 96 13.66 3.05 -3.08
C LEU A 96 14.60 3.94 -3.92
N LEU A 97 14.03 4.77 -4.79
CA LEU A 97 14.81 5.66 -5.66
C LEU A 97 15.39 6.85 -4.89
N LEU A 98 14.60 7.45 -4.03
CA LEU A 98 14.96 8.71 -3.36
C LEU A 98 15.75 8.49 -2.06
N HIS A 99 15.53 7.35 -1.37
CA HIS A 99 16.22 7.08 -0.11
C HIS A 99 17.68 6.64 -0.36
N PRO A 100 18.65 7.16 0.42
CA PRO A 100 20.07 6.81 0.30
C PRO A 100 20.39 5.44 0.94
N LEU A 101 19.71 4.38 0.47
CA LEU A 101 19.97 2.99 0.90
C LEU A 101 21.21 2.40 0.22
N GLY A 102 21.87 1.47 0.89
CA GLY A 102 22.92 0.65 0.30
C GLY A 102 22.41 -0.15 -0.92
N ARG A 103 23.32 -0.43 -1.87
CA ARG A 103 22.98 -1.11 -3.13
C ARG A 103 22.26 -2.45 -2.91
N GLY A 104 22.72 -3.25 -1.94
CA GLY A 104 22.11 -4.55 -1.62
C GLY A 104 20.65 -4.40 -1.16
N ILE A 105 20.38 -3.42 -0.28
CA ILE A 105 19.03 -3.15 0.22
C ILE A 105 18.13 -2.66 -0.92
N LYS A 106 18.64 -1.81 -1.83
CA LYS A 106 17.87 -1.38 -3.02
C LYS A 106 17.50 -2.53 -3.94
N ILE A 107 18.42 -3.48 -4.17
CA ILE A 107 18.14 -4.67 -4.98
C ILE A 107 17.07 -5.54 -4.31
N ALA A 108 17.21 -5.81 -3.01
CA ALA A 108 16.19 -6.56 -2.27
C ALA A 108 14.82 -5.87 -2.29
N GLY A 109 14.79 -4.54 -2.15
CA GLY A 109 13.55 -3.76 -2.26
C GLY A 109 12.95 -3.77 -3.67
N ALA A 110 13.78 -3.81 -4.72
CA ALA A 110 13.31 -3.94 -6.10
C ALA A 110 12.63 -5.29 -6.34
N ILE A 111 13.09 -6.37 -5.68
CA ILE A 111 12.42 -7.69 -5.75
C ILE A 111 11.00 -7.60 -5.18
N VAL A 112 10.78 -6.86 -4.10
CA VAL A 112 9.43 -6.63 -3.55
C VAL A 112 8.55 -5.83 -4.52
N ALA A 113 9.15 -4.92 -5.29
CA ALA A 113 8.40 -4.12 -6.27
C ALA A 113 7.84 -4.96 -7.43
N VAL A 114 8.44 -6.10 -7.77
CA VAL A 114 8.04 -6.92 -8.93
C VAL A 114 6.58 -7.39 -8.84
N PRO A 115 6.14 -8.12 -7.79
CA PRO A 115 4.75 -8.54 -7.70
C PRO A 115 3.78 -7.35 -7.62
N LEU A 116 4.14 -6.26 -6.93
CA LEU A 116 3.33 -5.05 -6.85
C LEU A 116 3.14 -4.39 -8.23
N LEU A 117 4.21 -4.34 -9.04
CA LEU A 117 4.14 -3.83 -10.42
C LEU A 117 3.27 -4.72 -11.31
N ILE A 118 3.44 -6.05 -11.23
CA ILE A 118 2.64 -6.99 -12.02
C ILE A 118 1.16 -6.85 -11.63
N MET A 119 0.84 -6.76 -10.33
CA MET A 119 -0.51 -6.52 -9.86
C MET A 119 -1.07 -5.18 -10.35
N SER A 120 -0.26 -4.11 -10.30
CA SER A 120 -0.67 -2.79 -10.78
C SER A 120 -0.96 -2.78 -12.28
N ILE A 121 -0.05 -3.34 -13.08
CA ILE A 121 -0.23 -3.49 -14.53
C ILE A 121 -1.45 -4.35 -14.82
N GLY A 122 -1.57 -5.50 -14.14
CA GLY A 122 -2.71 -6.38 -14.27
C GLY A 122 -4.05 -5.70 -13.95
N GLY A 123 -4.10 -4.87 -12.90
CA GLY A 123 -5.28 -4.09 -12.58
C GLY A 123 -5.73 -3.19 -13.72
N TRP A 124 -4.80 -2.51 -14.40
CA TRP A 124 -5.11 -1.71 -15.58
C TRP A 124 -5.54 -2.54 -16.77
N PHE A 125 -4.88 -3.66 -17.05
CA PHE A 125 -5.30 -4.58 -18.10
C PHE A 125 -6.70 -5.13 -17.83
N GLY A 126 -7.02 -5.50 -16.61
CA GLY A 126 -8.35 -5.95 -16.22
C GLY A 126 -9.44 -4.89 -16.44
N VAL A 127 -9.12 -3.61 -16.27
CA VAL A 127 -10.04 -2.51 -16.59
C VAL A 127 -10.32 -2.38 -18.09
N TRP A 128 -9.32 -2.66 -18.94
CA TRP A 128 -9.42 -2.42 -20.39
C TRP A 128 -9.80 -3.67 -21.19
N PHE A 129 -9.56 -4.88 -20.67
CA PHE A 129 -9.73 -6.15 -21.40
C PHE A 129 -10.53 -7.16 -20.57
N VAL A 130 -11.83 -7.00 -20.58
CA VAL A 130 -12.79 -7.72 -19.70
C VAL A 130 -12.84 -9.24 -19.98
N GLU A 131 -12.60 -9.72 -21.20
CA GLU A 131 -12.90 -11.10 -21.60
C GLU A 131 -11.85 -12.17 -21.26
N GLY A 132 -10.64 -11.79 -20.81
CA GLY A 132 -9.53 -12.75 -20.62
C GLY A 132 -9.18 -13.08 -19.16
N TRP A 133 -9.80 -12.46 -18.17
CA TRP A 133 -9.24 -12.34 -16.82
C TRP A 133 -9.92 -13.17 -15.72
N VAL A 134 -10.90 -14.00 -16.01
CA VAL A 134 -11.51 -14.95 -15.06
C VAL A 134 -10.44 -15.88 -14.42
N ALA A 135 -9.36 -16.17 -15.14
CA ALA A 135 -8.20 -16.91 -14.63
C ALA A 135 -7.30 -16.09 -13.68
N TYR A 136 -7.50 -14.77 -13.57
CA TYR A 136 -6.56 -13.88 -12.86
C TYR A 136 -6.75 -13.85 -11.35
N GLY A 137 -7.89 -14.25 -10.84
CA GLY A 137 -8.12 -14.31 -9.39
C GLY A 137 -7.07 -15.15 -8.65
N GLY A 138 -6.70 -16.31 -9.23
CA GLY A 138 -5.64 -17.15 -8.68
C GLY A 138 -4.25 -16.52 -8.75
N ALA A 139 -3.92 -15.89 -9.87
CA ALA A 139 -2.65 -15.17 -10.03
C ALA A 139 -2.54 -13.98 -9.06
N TRP A 140 -3.63 -13.26 -8.82
CA TRP A 140 -3.69 -12.17 -7.86
C TRP A 140 -3.42 -12.65 -6.42
N ILE A 141 -4.04 -13.76 -6.00
CA ILE A 141 -3.78 -14.36 -4.69
C ILE A 141 -2.30 -14.70 -4.54
N ILE A 142 -1.70 -15.31 -5.55
CA ILE A 142 -0.28 -15.68 -5.54
C ILE A 142 0.59 -14.42 -5.44
N LEU A 143 0.35 -13.42 -6.30
CA LEU A 143 1.14 -12.19 -6.31
C LEU A 143 0.97 -11.37 -5.03
N GLY A 144 -0.25 -11.29 -4.49
CA GLY A 144 -0.53 -10.62 -3.23
C GLY A 144 0.22 -11.29 -2.06
N THR A 145 0.13 -12.61 -1.96
CA THR A 145 0.87 -13.38 -0.95
C THR A 145 2.38 -13.24 -1.13
N MET A 146 2.88 -13.33 -2.37
CA MET A 146 4.30 -13.12 -2.65
C MET A 146 4.78 -11.73 -2.23
N SER A 147 4.00 -10.68 -2.50
CA SER A 147 4.38 -9.31 -2.12
C SER A 147 4.57 -9.17 -0.61
N GLU A 148 3.71 -9.80 0.18
CA GLU A 148 3.76 -9.78 1.65
C GLU A 148 4.98 -10.56 2.18
N PHE A 149 5.21 -11.79 1.70
CA PHE A 149 6.38 -12.57 2.13
C PHE A 149 7.71 -11.93 1.71
N LEU A 150 7.79 -11.41 0.50
CA LEU A 150 9.00 -10.72 0.03
C LEU A 150 9.24 -9.43 0.83
N ALA A 151 8.19 -8.71 1.23
CA ALA A 151 8.30 -7.52 2.06
C ALA A 151 8.80 -7.86 3.48
N ILE A 152 8.34 -8.96 4.07
CA ILE A 152 8.86 -9.47 5.35
C ILE A 152 10.33 -9.87 5.20
N GLY A 153 10.67 -10.63 4.16
CA GLY A 153 12.06 -11.03 3.87
C GLY A 153 12.97 -9.83 3.67
N PHE A 154 12.50 -8.81 2.95
CA PHE A 154 13.20 -7.54 2.79
C PHE A 154 13.45 -6.85 4.13
N LEU A 155 12.44 -6.78 5.02
CA LEU A 155 12.59 -6.17 6.34
C LEU A 155 13.66 -6.88 7.17
N VAL A 156 13.63 -8.22 7.20
CA VAL A 156 14.63 -9.02 7.88
C VAL A 156 16.03 -8.75 7.31
N TYR A 157 16.14 -8.78 5.98
CA TYR A 157 17.42 -8.49 5.31
C TYR A 157 17.93 -7.08 5.63
N ALA A 158 17.09 -6.06 5.56
CA ALA A 158 17.46 -4.68 5.83
C ALA A 158 17.92 -4.45 7.28
N THR A 159 17.35 -5.20 8.23
CA THR A 159 17.73 -5.10 9.66
C THR A 159 19.00 -5.89 10.00
N MET A 160 19.28 -6.98 9.27
CA MET A 160 20.42 -7.87 9.55
C MET A 160 21.65 -7.57 8.67
N SER A 161 21.52 -6.75 7.62
CA SER A 161 22.63 -6.43 6.72
C SER A 161 23.71 -5.58 7.42
N ARG A 162 24.93 -5.61 6.90
CA ARG A 162 26.03 -4.75 7.38
C ARG A 162 25.73 -3.25 7.24
N ASP A 163 24.88 -2.91 6.26
CA ASP A 163 24.36 -1.57 6.05
C ASP A 163 23.06 -1.34 6.85
N ALA A 164 22.92 -2.01 8.00
CA ALA A 164 21.70 -2.03 8.80
C ALA A 164 21.16 -0.62 9.01
N VAL A 165 19.89 -0.47 8.71
CA VAL A 165 19.18 0.79 8.92
C VAL A 165 19.03 1.06 10.43
N ASN A 166 19.10 2.31 10.82
CA ASN A 166 18.93 2.69 12.22
C ASN A 166 17.49 2.41 12.69
N LEU A 167 17.28 2.32 14.02
CA LEU A 167 15.98 1.98 14.60
C LEU A 167 14.84 2.88 14.11
N SER A 168 15.08 4.18 13.94
CA SER A 168 14.04 5.10 13.48
C SER A 168 13.68 4.89 12.01
N THR A 169 14.62 4.50 11.17
CA THR A 169 14.41 4.13 9.77
C THR A 169 13.69 2.78 9.71
N THR A 170 14.07 1.82 10.55
CA THR A 170 13.38 0.53 10.66
C THR A 170 11.90 0.71 11.01
N GLN A 171 11.57 1.54 11.99
CA GLN A 171 10.19 1.82 12.36
C GLN A 171 9.37 2.38 11.18
N ARG A 172 9.92 3.37 10.47
CA ARG A 172 9.28 3.95 9.28
C ARG A 172 9.14 2.93 8.16
N LEU A 173 10.14 2.05 8.01
CA LEU A 173 10.14 1.00 7.00
C LEU A 173 9.05 -0.06 7.27
N VAL A 174 8.87 -0.50 8.52
CA VAL A 174 7.78 -1.39 8.91
C VAL A 174 6.42 -0.79 8.55
N VAL A 175 6.21 0.47 8.91
CA VAL A 175 4.95 1.16 8.61
C VAL A 175 4.74 1.30 7.09
N LEU A 176 5.78 1.66 6.32
CA LEU A 176 5.70 1.77 4.87
C LEU A 176 5.35 0.42 4.22
N ILE A 177 6.03 -0.66 4.64
CA ILE A 177 5.77 -2.03 4.15
C ILE A 177 4.32 -2.41 4.40
N PHE A 178 3.82 -2.18 5.61
CA PHE A 178 2.44 -2.47 5.96
C PHE A 178 1.45 -1.73 5.06
N GLY A 179 1.75 -0.48 4.68
CA GLY A 179 0.95 0.29 3.73
C GLY A 179 1.01 -0.26 2.31
N VAL A 180 2.22 -0.49 1.76
CA VAL A 180 2.33 -0.92 0.36
C VAL A 180 1.84 -2.35 0.11
N THR A 181 1.79 -3.18 1.15
CA THR A 181 1.22 -4.54 1.09
C THR A 181 -0.27 -4.60 1.46
N ALA A 182 -0.94 -3.45 1.67
CA ALA A 182 -2.35 -3.42 2.04
C ALA A 182 -3.29 -4.06 1.00
N PHE A 183 -2.87 -4.14 -0.27
CA PHE A 183 -3.57 -4.90 -1.30
C PHE A 183 -3.21 -6.39 -1.32
N GLY A 184 -2.39 -6.86 -0.40
CA GLY A 184 -1.99 -8.26 -0.29
C GLY A 184 -3.09 -9.16 0.25
N THR A 185 -2.94 -10.45 0.00
CA THR A 185 -3.97 -11.45 0.31
C THR A 185 -4.22 -11.59 1.81
N MET A 186 -3.18 -11.50 2.65
CA MET A 186 -3.33 -11.61 4.10
C MET A 186 -4.11 -10.42 4.67
N HIS A 187 -3.80 -9.19 4.20
CA HIS A 187 -4.55 -8.00 4.61
C HIS A 187 -6.02 -8.09 4.24
N GLN A 188 -6.31 -8.51 3.02
CA GLN A 188 -7.69 -8.64 2.55
C GLN A 188 -8.44 -9.76 3.23
N SER A 189 -7.77 -10.88 3.51
CA SER A 189 -8.37 -11.96 4.30
C SER A 189 -8.68 -11.53 5.73
N ALA A 190 -7.76 -10.79 6.36
CA ALA A 190 -7.99 -10.24 7.69
C ALA A 190 -9.13 -9.22 7.71
N GLU A 191 -9.20 -8.36 6.69
CA GLU A 191 -10.30 -7.41 6.50
C GLU A 191 -11.64 -8.14 6.32
N PHE A 192 -11.67 -9.16 5.45
CA PHE A 192 -12.87 -9.97 5.23
C PHE A 192 -13.37 -10.59 6.54
N ILE A 193 -12.49 -11.24 7.31
CA ILE A 193 -12.85 -11.86 8.59
C ILE A 193 -13.37 -10.79 9.56
N LEU A 194 -12.68 -9.66 9.68
CA LEU A 194 -13.07 -8.59 10.57
C LEU A 194 -14.46 -8.04 10.23
N PHE A 195 -14.71 -7.72 8.96
CA PHE A 195 -16.01 -7.19 8.55
C PHE A 195 -17.13 -8.23 8.64
N ALA A 196 -16.84 -9.51 8.34
CA ALA A 196 -17.81 -10.60 8.48
C ALA A 196 -18.27 -10.81 9.93
N LEU A 197 -17.43 -10.49 10.92
CA LEU A 197 -17.81 -10.56 12.34
C LEU A 197 -18.83 -9.47 12.73
N PHE A 198 -18.85 -8.35 12.03
CA PHE A 198 -19.73 -7.22 12.33
C PHE A 198 -20.94 -7.12 11.39
N ASP A 199 -20.85 -7.69 10.18
CA ASP A 199 -21.93 -7.64 9.20
C ASP A 199 -22.65 -9.00 9.11
N GLN A 200 -23.59 -9.21 10.03
CA GLN A 200 -24.41 -10.43 10.09
C GLN A 200 -25.51 -10.48 9.01
N GLU A 201 -25.76 -9.38 8.30
CA GLU A 201 -26.82 -9.28 7.30
C GLU A 201 -26.34 -9.66 5.89
N SER A 202 -25.04 -9.64 5.63
CA SER A 202 -24.50 -10.00 4.32
C SER A 202 -24.35 -11.50 4.15
N GLN A 203 -24.93 -12.03 3.07
CA GLN A 203 -24.96 -13.48 2.82
C GLN A 203 -23.67 -14.02 2.17
N ALA A 204 -22.88 -13.16 1.52
CA ALA A 204 -21.72 -13.61 0.75
C ALA A 204 -20.47 -12.78 0.96
N VAL A 205 -20.54 -11.46 0.93
CA VAL A 205 -19.40 -10.53 1.07
C VAL A 205 -19.79 -9.40 2.03
N PRO A 206 -19.00 -9.15 3.08
CA PRO A 206 -19.27 -8.06 4.02
C PRO A 206 -19.34 -6.71 3.29
N ARG A 207 -20.25 -5.84 3.76
CA ARG A 207 -20.37 -4.49 3.20
C ARG A 207 -19.10 -3.69 3.39
N TYR A 208 -18.81 -2.84 2.42
CA TYR A 208 -17.64 -1.97 2.43
C TYR A 208 -16.31 -2.70 2.51
N LEU A 209 -16.26 -3.98 2.11
CA LEU A 209 -14.99 -4.69 1.93
C LEU A 209 -14.07 -3.86 1.02
N GLY A 210 -12.81 -3.70 1.40
CA GLY A 210 -11.85 -2.80 0.78
C GLY A 210 -11.68 -1.45 1.51
N LEU A 211 -12.59 -1.09 2.43
CA LEU A 211 -12.45 0.13 3.23
C LEU A 211 -11.32 0.00 4.24
N GLY A 212 -11.10 -1.18 4.81
CA GLY A 212 -9.96 -1.48 5.68
C GLY A 212 -8.63 -1.28 4.97
N THR A 213 -8.54 -1.72 3.71
CA THR A 213 -7.38 -1.44 2.85
C THR A 213 -7.16 0.07 2.70
N ALA A 214 -8.19 0.84 2.42
CA ALA A 214 -8.10 2.29 2.31
C ALA A 214 -7.66 2.94 3.63
N VAL A 215 -8.22 2.53 4.75
CA VAL A 215 -7.84 3.01 6.09
C VAL A 215 -6.39 2.68 6.40
N THR A 216 -5.95 1.46 6.11
CA THR A 216 -4.55 1.04 6.30
C THR A 216 -3.59 1.92 5.51
N LEU A 217 -3.86 2.17 4.23
CA LEU A 217 -3.06 3.06 3.39
C LEU A 217 -2.97 4.48 3.99
N GLY A 218 -4.10 5.04 4.44
CA GLY A 218 -4.17 6.38 5.01
C GLY A 218 -3.42 6.50 6.33
N LEU A 219 -3.64 5.56 7.24
CA LEU A 219 -2.98 5.55 8.54
C LEU A 219 -1.46 5.34 8.40
N THR A 220 -1.02 4.44 7.52
CA THR A 220 0.40 4.20 7.29
C THR A 220 1.06 5.39 6.62
N GLY A 221 0.42 6.01 5.62
CA GLY A 221 0.91 7.23 5.01
C GLY A 221 1.08 8.38 6.00
N ALA A 222 0.05 8.62 6.84
CA ALA A 222 0.10 9.63 7.89
C ALA A 222 1.17 9.31 8.95
N ALA A 223 1.30 8.05 9.35
CA ALA A 223 2.30 7.62 10.32
C ALA A 223 3.73 7.79 9.80
N VAL A 224 4.00 7.48 8.52
CA VAL A 224 5.31 7.70 7.88
C VAL A 224 5.67 9.19 7.91
N ILE A 225 4.73 10.07 7.54
CA ILE A 225 4.94 11.53 7.57
C ILE A 225 5.17 12.00 9.02
N TRP A 226 4.33 11.57 9.96
CA TRP A 226 4.45 11.95 11.35
C TRP A 226 5.79 11.53 11.97
N LEU A 227 6.21 10.27 11.76
CA LEU A 227 7.49 9.77 12.22
C LEU A 227 8.68 10.56 11.64
N THR A 228 8.55 10.98 10.38
CA THR A 228 9.57 11.81 9.72
C THR A 228 9.65 13.20 10.33
N LEU A 229 8.53 13.85 10.58
CA LEU A 229 8.47 15.16 11.22
C LEU A 229 8.93 15.12 12.69
N ARG A 230 8.60 14.03 13.42
CA ARG A 230 9.05 13.83 14.80
C ARG A 230 10.58 13.65 14.87
N ALA A 231 11.17 12.96 13.91
CA ALA A 231 12.63 12.78 13.87
C ALA A 231 13.37 14.11 13.68
N ARG A 232 12.78 15.08 12.96
CA ARG A 232 13.33 16.44 12.81
C ARG A 232 13.41 17.21 14.12
N LYS A 233 12.42 17.03 15.01
CA LYS A 233 12.32 17.80 16.26
C LYS A 233 13.28 17.31 17.34
N LYS A 234 13.91 16.15 17.20
CA LYS A 234 14.92 15.71 18.18
C LYS A 234 16.21 16.50 17.92
N PRO A 235 16.65 17.36 18.86
CA PRO A 235 17.93 18.03 18.72
C PRO A 235 19.00 16.95 18.58
N ARG A 236 19.87 17.05 17.56
CA ARG A 236 21.09 16.27 17.50
C ARG A 236 21.82 16.54 18.82
N ARG A 237 21.86 15.57 19.73
CA ARG A 237 22.81 15.63 20.84
C ARG A 237 24.18 15.78 20.20
N HIS A 238 24.75 16.96 20.31
CA HIS A 238 26.15 17.14 20.06
C HIS A 238 26.84 16.09 20.92
N GLU A 239 27.47 15.10 20.31
CA GLU A 239 28.53 14.37 20.96
C GLU A 239 29.55 15.42 21.36
N VAL A 240 29.45 15.89 22.61
CA VAL A 240 30.55 16.62 23.25
C VAL A 240 31.67 15.58 23.29
N SER A 241 32.53 15.64 22.31
CA SER A 241 33.84 14.96 22.36
C SER A 241 34.51 15.48 23.62
N ILE A 242 34.45 14.66 24.66
CA ILE A 242 35.29 14.82 25.84
C ILE A 242 36.67 14.38 25.38
N LEU A 243 37.40 15.29 24.70
CA LEU A 243 38.81 15.27 24.60
C LEU A 243 39.35 15.92 25.90
N GLY A 244 39.56 15.09 26.91
CA GLY A 244 40.38 15.33 28.06
C GLY A 244 41.50 14.33 28.08
#